data_959e7faff267be08578b5e7a19533e07
#
_entry.id   959e7faff267be08578b5e7a19533e07
#
_cell.length_a   1.000
_cell.length_b   1.000
_cell.length_c   1.000
_cell.angle_alpha   90.00
_cell.angle_beta   90.00
_cell.angle_gamma   90.00
#
_symmetry.space_group_name_H-M   'P 1'
#
loop_
_entity.id
_entity.type
_entity.pdbx_description
1 polymer ?
#
loop_
_entity_poly.entity_id
_entity_poly.type
_entity_poly.pdbx_seq_one_letter_code
_entity_poly.pdbx_strand_id
1 'polypeptide(L)'
;MLLLVVVVVGPSCSGHDGREMVANGIGFTPEPTVPVGEAVPTHSVSADRARVQGQNTVGAVVLGTTSGTVGTLGSLGSYEVSTPQLGGVWEDDPLNVALRKPVLAEIARFADDLVVDEEAPAVAGLLTGRPVVHLLDDRLLSVVYDFEVIPGGAARPSAVVRSVLLDLETSEPVAIGDLFLAGSPWPETVAFLARQDLQARLGAGAVWDEGAGDRYGLGPESGNFRLFGVTTEHLVLRFEQYQVGPGALGAPEATIPWSSLVGLVDPGGPVGHLLP
;
A
#
# COMPACT_ATOMS: atom_id res chain seq x y z
N MET A 1 -10.75 23.36 14.17
CA MET A 1 -11.49 22.09 14.28
C MET A 1 -12.35 22.01 13.03
N LEU A 2 -11.75 21.51 11.95
CA LEU A 2 -12.38 21.44 10.63
C LEU A 2 -13.09 20.10 10.52
N LEU A 3 -14.38 20.11 10.29
CA LEU A 3 -15.21 18.92 10.16
C LEU A 3 -15.06 18.40 8.72
N LEU A 4 -14.38 17.28 8.55
CA LEU A 4 -14.28 16.59 7.27
C LEU A 4 -15.63 15.89 7.00
N VAL A 5 -16.42 16.42 6.08
CA VAL A 5 -17.66 15.77 5.62
C VAL A 5 -17.31 14.91 4.41
N VAL A 6 -17.22 13.61 4.62
CA VAL A 6 -17.17 12.62 3.54
C VAL A 6 -18.61 12.42 3.06
N VAL A 7 -18.95 12.94 1.90
CA VAL A 7 -20.23 12.67 1.25
C VAL A 7 -20.08 11.45 0.36
N VAL A 8 -20.58 10.31 0.82
CA VAL A 8 -20.79 9.14 -0.03
C VAL A 8 -22.10 9.35 -0.78
N VAL A 9 -22.03 9.67 -2.06
CA VAL A 9 -23.23 9.75 -2.90
C VAL A 9 -23.54 8.37 -3.45
N GLY A 10 -24.48 7.69 -2.81
CA GLY A 10 -25.15 6.52 -3.38
C GLY A 10 -26.23 6.96 -4.39
N PRO A 11 -26.58 6.17 -5.39
CA PRO A 11 -27.59 6.55 -6.37
C PRO A 11 -28.98 6.55 -5.73
N SER A 12 -29.61 7.73 -5.68
CA SER A 12 -31.01 7.86 -5.30
C SER A 12 -31.89 7.81 -6.54
N CYS A 13 -32.73 6.78 -6.64
CA CYS A 13 -33.83 6.74 -7.58
C CYS A 13 -35.03 7.53 -7.03
N SER A 14 -35.46 8.57 -7.72
CA SER A 14 -36.85 9.01 -7.66
C SER A 14 -37.25 9.66 -8.99
N GLY A 15 -38.27 9.10 -9.62
CA GLY A 15 -38.88 9.62 -10.82
C GLY A 15 -39.83 10.79 -10.53
N HIS A 16 -40.02 11.66 -11.46
CA HIS A 16 -41.33 12.07 -12.00
C HIS A 16 -41.20 13.16 -13.10
N ASP A 17 -41.96 12.89 -14.18
CA ASP A 17 -42.63 13.74 -15.15
C ASP A 17 -41.94 14.90 -15.92
N GLY A 18 -41.83 14.62 -17.19
CA GLY A 18 -42.48 15.28 -18.35
C GLY A 18 -42.20 16.76 -18.61
N ARG A 19 -41.37 16.98 -19.65
CA ARG A 19 -41.69 17.89 -20.77
C ARG A 19 -40.65 17.77 -21.88
N GLU A 20 -41.17 17.52 -23.11
CA GLU A 20 -40.41 17.55 -24.34
C GLU A 20 -39.72 18.87 -24.59
N MET A 21 -38.45 18.80 -24.97
CA MET A 21 -37.87 19.73 -25.94
C MET A 21 -36.90 18.97 -26.87
N VAL A 22 -37.23 19.03 -28.15
CA VAL A 22 -36.48 18.48 -29.26
C VAL A 22 -35.20 19.30 -29.46
N ALA A 23 -34.04 18.67 -29.42
CA ALA A 23 -32.80 19.18 -30.00
C ALA A 23 -31.94 18.05 -30.51
N ASN A 24 -31.52 18.20 -31.74
CA ASN A 24 -30.83 17.28 -32.64
C ASN A 24 -29.61 16.55 -32.03
N GLY A 25 -29.58 15.28 -32.34
CA GLY A 25 -28.62 14.27 -32.41
C GLY A 25 -27.12 14.56 -32.43
N ILE A 26 -26.44 13.98 -31.48
CA ILE A 26 -25.20 13.23 -31.69
C ILE A 26 -25.39 11.95 -30.85
N GLY A 27 -25.44 10.81 -31.55
CA GLY A 27 -25.63 9.52 -30.92
C GLY A 27 -24.43 9.14 -30.07
N PHE A 28 -24.60 9.19 -28.77
CA PHE A 28 -23.78 8.45 -27.82
C PHE A 28 -24.51 7.13 -27.56
N THR A 29 -23.95 6.05 -28.04
CA THR A 29 -24.30 4.71 -27.60
C THR A 29 -23.80 4.58 -26.15
N PRO A 30 -24.66 4.31 -25.19
CA PRO A 30 -24.18 4.00 -23.83
C PRO A 30 -23.42 2.68 -23.87
N GLU A 31 -22.18 2.74 -23.44
CA GLU A 31 -21.37 1.57 -23.14
C GLU A 31 -22.11 0.73 -22.07
N PRO A 32 -22.07 -0.61 -22.14
CA PRO A 32 -22.78 -1.44 -21.20
C PRO A 32 -22.22 -1.20 -19.79
N THR A 33 -23.08 -0.72 -18.90
CA THR A 33 -22.85 -0.68 -17.46
C THR A 33 -22.46 -2.08 -17.00
N VAL A 34 -21.20 -2.25 -16.64
CA VAL A 34 -20.74 -3.43 -15.91
C VAL A 34 -21.54 -3.44 -14.60
N PRO A 35 -22.26 -4.51 -14.27
CA PRO A 35 -22.99 -4.58 -13.02
C PRO A 35 -21.98 -4.42 -11.87
N VAL A 36 -22.26 -3.45 -11.00
CA VAL A 36 -21.60 -3.34 -9.70
C VAL A 36 -21.74 -4.71 -9.05
N GLY A 37 -20.58 -5.36 -8.81
CA GLY A 37 -20.56 -6.72 -8.29
C GLY A 37 -21.49 -6.83 -7.09
N GLU A 38 -22.33 -7.83 -7.14
CA GLU A 38 -23.17 -8.24 -6.01
C GLU A 38 -22.34 -8.23 -4.74
N ALA A 39 -22.86 -7.60 -3.72
CA ALA A 39 -22.30 -7.67 -2.37
C ALA A 39 -22.02 -9.15 -2.07
N VAL A 40 -20.74 -9.47 -1.88
CA VAL A 40 -20.33 -10.81 -1.50
C VAL A 40 -21.16 -11.18 -0.27
N PRO A 41 -21.92 -12.29 -0.31
CA PRO A 41 -22.78 -12.66 0.81
C PRO A 41 -21.90 -12.78 2.05
N THR A 42 -22.19 -11.98 3.06
CA THR A 42 -21.63 -12.10 4.41
C THR A 42 -22.06 -13.45 4.99
N HIS A 43 -21.31 -14.49 4.64
CA HIS A 43 -21.46 -15.74 5.36
C HIS A 43 -20.86 -15.56 6.74
N SER A 44 -21.71 -15.71 7.75
CA SER A 44 -21.32 -15.77 9.15
C SER A 44 -20.42 -17.00 9.39
N VAL A 45 -19.15 -16.83 9.11
CA VAL A 45 -18.12 -17.76 9.57
C VAL A 45 -17.62 -17.19 10.87
N SER A 46 -17.90 -17.84 11.96
CA SER A 46 -17.36 -17.53 13.25
C SER A 46 -15.84 -17.43 13.12
N ALA A 47 -15.30 -16.25 13.35
CA ALA A 47 -13.88 -15.97 13.24
C ALA A 47 -13.15 -16.61 14.42
N ASP A 48 -13.01 -17.91 14.37
CA ASP A 48 -12.21 -18.64 15.32
C ASP A 48 -10.81 -18.69 14.74
N ARG A 49 -9.89 -17.91 15.32
CA ARG A 49 -8.44 -17.95 14.97
C ARG A 49 -7.88 -19.36 15.00
N ALA A 50 -8.47 -20.23 15.81
CA ALA A 50 -8.18 -21.67 15.83
C ALA A 50 -8.38 -22.36 14.48
N ARG A 51 -9.06 -21.74 13.53
CA ARG A 51 -9.25 -22.31 12.19
C ARG A 51 -8.11 -22.07 11.23
N VAL A 52 -7.27 -21.06 11.50
CA VAL A 52 -6.00 -20.92 10.80
C VAL A 52 -5.06 -22.09 11.19
N GLN A 53 -5.25 -22.64 12.38
CA GLN A 53 -4.47 -23.78 12.89
C GLN A 53 -4.97 -25.18 12.48
N GLY A 54 -6.17 -25.26 11.91
CA GLY A 54 -6.82 -26.58 11.81
C GLY A 54 -6.68 -27.31 10.48
N GLN A 55 -6.37 -26.68 9.39
CA GLN A 55 -6.15 -27.32 8.08
C GLN A 55 -5.49 -26.32 7.13
N ASN A 56 -4.43 -26.72 6.47
CA ASN A 56 -3.66 -26.13 5.37
C ASN A 56 -4.38 -25.26 4.32
N THR A 57 -5.29 -24.41 4.73
CA THR A 57 -5.92 -23.39 3.90
C THR A 57 -5.68 -22.06 4.55
N VAL A 58 -4.47 -21.58 4.38
CA VAL A 58 -4.20 -20.15 4.53
C VAL A 58 -5.22 -19.44 3.65
N GLY A 59 -6.03 -18.57 4.23
CA GLY A 59 -7.06 -17.87 3.48
C GLY A 59 -6.42 -17.11 2.32
N ALA A 60 -6.99 -17.21 1.14
CA ALA A 60 -6.49 -16.47 -0.01
C ALA A 60 -6.63 -14.96 0.25
N VAL A 61 -5.64 -14.16 -0.16
CA VAL A 61 -5.82 -12.71 -0.21
C VAL A 61 -6.65 -12.38 -1.45
N VAL A 62 -7.78 -11.73 -1.23
CA VAL A 62 -8.65 -11.22 -2.29
C VAL A 62 -8.39 -9.73 -2.45
N LEU A 63 -8.32 -9.27 -3.68
CA LEU A 63 -8.18 -7.84 -3.97
C LEU A 63 -9.57 -7.26 -4.29
N GLY A 64 -10.00 -6.31 -3.47
CA GLY A 64 -11.13 -5.44 -3.76
C GLY A 64 -10.63 -4.13 -4.36
N THR A 65 -11.48 -3.44 -5.14
CA THR A 65 -11.16 -2.09 -5.62
C THR A 65 -12.02 -1.08 -4.86
N THR A 66 -11.37 -0.06 -4.33
CA THR A 66 -12.04 1.09 -3.71
C THR A 66 -11.80 2.30 -4.60
N SER A 67 -12.85 2.95 -5.05
CA SER A 67 -12.76 4.16 -5.87
C SER A 67 -13.71 5.23 -5.37
N GLY A 68 -13.37 6.48 -5.62
CA GLY A 68 -14.18 7.60 -5.21
C GLY A 68 -13.55 8.94 -5.55
N THR A 69 -14.17 9.99 -5.03
CA THR A 69 -13.67 11.35 -5.13
C THR A 69 -13.47 11.93 -3.75
N VAL A 70 -12.45 12.74 -3.59
CA VAL A 70 -12.13 13.47 -2.36
C VAL A 70 -11.90 14.95 -2.66
N GLY A 71 -12.02 15.79 -1.65
CA GLY A 71 -11.77 17.23 -1.78
C GLY A 71 -13.01 18.09 -1.54
N THR A 72 -12.86 19.37 -1.75
CA THR A 72 -13.90 20.41 -1.57
C THR A 72 -14.26 21.05 -2.90
N LEU A 73 -15.31 21.90 -2.92
CA LEU A 73 -15.63 22.72 -4.08
C LEU A 73 -14.41 23.58 -4.48
N GLY A 74 -13.89 23.36 -5.69
CA GLY A 74 -12.68 24.02 -6.21
C GLY A 74 -11.40 23.19 -6.18
N SER A 75 -11.38 22.05 -5.46
CA SER A 75 -10.24 21.14 -5.45
C SER A 75 -10.74 19.71 -5.34
N LEU A 76 -10.79 19.01 -6.46
CA LEU A 76 -11.27 17.63 -6.53
C LEU A 76 -10.12 16.69 -6.89
N GLY A 77 -10.12 15.53 -6.27
CA GLY A 77 -9.27 14.41 -6.63
C GLY A 77 -10.11 13.15 -6.80
N SER A 78 -9.69 12.28 -7.69
CA SER A 78 -10.24 10.94 -7.82
C SER A 78 -9.23 9.92 -7.34
N TYR A 79 -9.71 8.79 -6.82
CA TYR A 79 -8.85 7.68 -6.47
C TYR A 79 -9.43 6.36 -6.95
N GLU A 80 -8.52 5.45 -7.32
CA GLU A 80 -8.79 4.05 -7.61
C GLU A 80 -7.67 3.21 -7.00
N VAL A 81 -7.97 2.52 -5.92
CA VAL A 81 -6.98 1.79 -5.14
C VAL A 81 -7.47 0.37 -4.87
N SER A 82 -6.62 -0.61 -5.16
CA SER A 82 -6.87 -1.99 -4.76
C SER A 82 -6.58 -2.16 -3.27
N THR A 83 -7.50 -2.82 -2.58
CA THR A 83 -7.40 -3.10 -1.15
C THR A 83 -7.32 -4.60 -0.93
N PRO A 84 -6.29 -5.12 -0.27
CA PRO A 84 -6.18 -6.53 0.04
C PRO A 84 -7.12 -6.88 1.20
N GLN A 85 -7.71 -8.05 1.13
CA GLN A 85 -8.55 -8.64 2.17
C GLN A 85 -8.19 -10.10 2.34
N LEU A 86 -7.95 -10.52 3.56
CA LEU A 86 -7.74 -11.93 3.88
C LEU A 86 -9.10 -12.64 3.89
N GLY A 87 -9.26 -13.62 3.03
CA GLY A 87 -10.46 -14.46 2.98
C GLY A 87 -10.53 -15.40 4.18
N GLY A 88 -11.76 -15.77 4.56
CA GLY A 88 -12.00 -16.67 5.68
C GLY A 88 -12.11 -15.99 7.05
N VAL A 89 -11.84 -14.68 7.13
CA VAL A 89 -12.06 -13.85 8.31
C VAL A 89 -13.00 -12.68 7.98
N TRP A 90 -13.62 -12.09 9.01
CA TRP A 90 -14.55 -10.98 8.83
C TRP A 90 -13.88 -9.72 8.28
N GLU A 91 -14.68 -8.85 7.69
CA GLU A 91 -14.18 -7.56 7.18
C GLU A 91 -13.59 -6.68 8.29
N ASP A 92 -14.16 -6.71 9.48
CA ASP A 92 -13.73 -5.98 10.69
C ASP A 92 -12.73 -6.75 11.55
N ASP A 93 -12.26 -7.93 11.08
CA ASP A 93 -11.17 -8.64 11.75
C ASP A 93 -9.91 -7.76 11.82
N PRO A 94 -9.16 -7.77 12.94
CA PRO A 94 -7.95 -6.99 13.09
C PRO A 94 -6.96 -7.12 11.94
N LEU A 95 -6.84 -8.31 11.33
CA LEU A 95 -6.00 -8.54 10.15
C LEU A 95 -6.48 -7.70 8.94
N ASN A 96 -7.79 -7.75 8.63
CA ASN A 96 -8.35 -6.99 7.53
C ASN A 96 -8.34 -5.47 7.80
N VAL A 97 -8.52 -5.07 9.06
CA VAL A 97 -8.36 -3.67 9.48
C VAL A 97 -6.91 -3.20 9.26
N ALA A 98 -5.93 -4.00 9.65
CA ALA A 98 -4.51 -3.68 9.46
C ALA A 98 -4.13 -3.60 7.97
N LEU A 99 -4.68 -4.48 7.13
CA LEU A 99 -4.47 -4.45 5.68
C LEU A 99 -5.07 -3.19 5.02
N ARG A 100 -6.23 -2.72 5.47
CA ARG A 100 -6.87 -1.51 4.91
C ARG A 100 -6.23 -0.21 5.37
N LYS A 101 -5.59 -0.21 6.54
CA LYS A 101 -5.04 1.00 7.17
C LYS A 101 -4.09 1.80 6.26
N PRO A 102 -3.10 1.19 5.55
CA PRO A 102 -2.23 1.92 4.64
C PRO A 102 -2.99 2.60 3.49
N VAL A 103 -4.00 1.94 2.95
CA VAL A 103 -4.83 2.45 1.85
C VAL A 103 -5.65 3.66 2.31
N LEU A 104 -6.37 3.53 3.43
CA LEU A 104 -7.19 4.61 3.96
C LEU A 104 -6.33 5.82 4.37
N ALA A 105 -5.16 5.57 4.95
CA ALA A 105 -4.24 6.65 5.31
C ALA A 105 -3.71 7.40 4.09
N GLU A 106 -3.45 6.70 2.98
CA GLU A 106 -2.98 7.35 1.76
C GLU A 106 -4.09 8.13 1.05
N ILE A 107 -5.33 7.63 1.03
CA ILE A 107 -6.49 8.37 0.52
C ILE A 107 -6.70 9.65 1.35
N ALA A 108 -6.60 9.56 2.68
CA ALA A 108 -6.75 10.73 3.54
C ALA A 108 -5.64 11.77 3.28
N ARG A 109 -4.38 11.32 3.18
CA ARG A 109 -3.24 12.19 2.85
C ARG A 109 -3.43 12.85 1.50
N PHE A 110 -3.83 12.10 0.47
CA PHE A 110 -4.11 12.63 -0.85
C PHE A 110 -5.19 13.72 -0.80
N ALA A 111 -6.24 13.52 0.00
CA ALA A 111 -7.28 14.53 0.19
C ALA A 111 -6.76 15.81 0.87
N ASP A 112 -5.86 15.67 1.85
CA ASP A 112 -5.25 16.79 2.56
C ASP A 112 -4.26 17.58 1.67
N ASP A 113 -3.59 16.88 0.74
CA ASP A 113 -2.61 17.47 -0.18
C ASP A 113 -3.26 18.16 -1.40
N LEU A 114 -4.58 18.04 -1.58
CA LEU A 114 -5.30 18.75 -2.64
C LEU A 114 -5.33 20.25 -2.33
N VAL A 115 -4.55 21.01 -3.06
CA VAL A 115 -4.48 22.46 -2.92
C VAL A 115 -5.75 23.10 -3.47
N VAL A 116 -6.39 23.93 -2.65
CA VAL A 116 -7.48 24.83 -3.09
C VAL A 116 -6.83 26.14 -3.52
N ASP A 117 -6.74 26.37 -4.81
CA ASP A 117 -6.41 27.69 -5.35
C ASP A 117 -7.71 28.33 -5.88
N GLU A 118 -8.21 29.34 -5.17
CA GLU A 118 -9.46 30.00 -5.53
C GLU A 118 -9.35 30.81 -6.84
N GLU A 119 -8.13 31.11 -7.29
CA GLU A 119 -7.88 31.91 -8.49
C GLU A 119 -7.53 31.06 -9.72
N ALA A 120 -7.15 29.78 -9.53
CA ALA A 120 -6.80 28.86 -10.61
C ALA A 120 -7.96 27.89 -10.94
N PRO A 121 -8.10 27.49 -12.22
CA PRO A 121 -9.05 26.44 -12.55
C PRO A 121 -8.68 25.16 -11.82
N ALA A 122 -9.66 24.54 -11.15
CA ALA A 122 -9.48 23.30 -10.44
C ALA A 122 -8.95 22.20 -11.38
N VAL A 123 -7.73 21.75 -11.15
CA VAL A 123 -7.15 20.59 -11.84
C VAL A 123 -7.28 19.39 -10.92
N ALA A 124 -8.04 18.40 -11.36
CA ALA A 124 -8.26 17.21 -10.55
C ALA A 124 -6.95 16.45 -10.31
N GLY A 125 -6.72 16.07 -9.06
CA GLY A 125 -5.67 15.13 -8.71
C GLY A 125 -6.12 13.68 -8.97
N LEU A 126 -5.16 12.75 -9.03
CA LEU A 126 -5.40 11.32 -9.18
C LEU A 126 -4.51 10.53 -8.22
N LEU A 127 -5.13 9.61 -7.49
CA LEU A 127 -4.44 8.60 -6.70
C LEU A 127 -4.80 7.22 -7.24
N THR A 128 -3.80 6.46 -7.64
CA THR A 128 -3.95 5.04 -7.95
C THR A 128 -3.06 4.21 -7.03
N GLY A 129 -3.43 2.95 -6.82
CA GLY A 129 -2.62 2.09 -5.97
C GLY A 129 -2.99 0.63 -6.06
N ARG A 130 -1.99 -0.21 -5.85
CA ARG A 130 -2.15 -1.66 -5.82
C ARG A 130 -1.26 -2.30 -4.78
N PRO A 131 -1.74 -3.31 -4.05
CA PRO A 131 -0.92 -4.13 -3.19
C PRO A 131 -0.21 -5.23 -3.99
N VAL A 132 0.97 -5.60 -3.52
CA VAL A 132 1.70 -6.80 -3.91
C VAL A 132 1.84 -7.67 -2.67
N VAL A 133 1.31 -8.89 -2.72
CA VAL A 133 1.46 -9.87 -1.65
C VAL A 133 2.80 -10.59 -1.88
N HIS A 134 3.74 -10.38 -0.98
CA HIS A 134 5.07 -10.98 -1.03
C HIS A 134 5.13 -12.35 -0.36
N LEU A 135 4.37 -12.52 0.71
CA LEU A 135 4.27 -13.78 1.45
C LEU A 135 2.86 -13.93 2.02
N LEU A 136 2.34 -15.11 1.95
CA LEU A 136 1.22 -15.57 2.75
C LEU A 136 1.49 -17.03 3.08
N ASP A 137 1.81 -17.30 4.34
CA ASP A 137 1.96 -18.63 4.88
C ASP A 137 1.07 -18.82 6.12
N ASP A 138 1.32 -19.81 6.94
CA ASP A 138 0.55 -20.11 8.14
C ASP A 138 0.87 -19.17 9.33
N ARG A 139 1.92 -18.35 9.24
CA ARG A 139 2.40 -17.46 10.29
C ARG A 139 2.36 -15.99 9.92
N LEU A 140 2.65 -15.65 8.66
CA LEU A 140 2.89 -14.28 8.22
C LEU A 140 2.11 -13.92 6.98
N LEU A 141 1.70 -12.67 6.92
CA LEU A 141 1.22 -12.01 5.72
C LEU A 141 2.03 -10.75 5.45
N SER A 142 2.76 -10.73 4.34
CA SER A 142 3.57 -9.59 3.90
C SER A 142 2.96 -8.94 2.68
N VAL A 143 2.64 -7.65 2.79
CA VAL A 143 2.06 -6.86 1.71
C VAL A 143 2.81 -5.55 1.55
N VAL A 144 3.17 -5.22 0.31
CA VAL A 144 3.69 -3.91 -0.07
C VAL A 144 2.67 -3.24 -0.97
N TYR A 145 2.44 -1.94 -0.77
CA TYR A 145 1.50 -1.14 -1.54
C TYR A 145 2.27 -0.12 -2.35
N ASP A 146 2.09 -0.16 -3.66
CA ASP A 146 2.60 0.84 -4.58
C ASP A 146 1.49 1.82 -4.94
N PHE A 147 1.67 3.08 -4.61
CA PHE A 147 0.76 4.17 -4.98
C PHE A 147 1.44 5.11 -5.96
N GLU A 148 0.65 5.62 -6.87
CA GLU A 148 1.00 6.72 -7.75
C GLU A 148 0.05 7.88 -7.48
N VAL A 149 0.64 9.03 -7.13
CA VAL A 149 -0.08 10.25 -6.77
C VAL A 149 0.23 11.32 -7.79
N ILE A 150 -0.79 11.83 -8.45
CA ILE A 150 -0.72 12.99 -9.32
C ILE A 150 -1.49 14.12 -8.63
N PRO A 151 -0.82 15.04 -7.91
CA PRO A 151 -1.48 16.22 -7.37
C PRO A 151 -2.07 17.07 -8.50
N GLY A 152 -3.16 17.77 -8.23
CA GLY A 152 -3.77 18.65 -9.21
C GLY A 152 -2.76 19.65 -9.76
N GLY A 153 -2.64 19.73 -11.10
CA GLY A 153 -1.68 20.60 -11.78
C GLY A 153 -0.23 20.09 -11.82
N ALA A 154 0.09 18.97 -11.21
CA ALA A 154 1.44 18.40 -11.28
C ALA A 154 1.76 17.84 -12.67
N ALA A 155 2.97 18.09 -13.15
CA ALA A 155 3.42 17.61 -14.46
C ALA A 155 3.84 16.12 -14.44
N ARG A 156 4.07 15.54 -13.27
CA ARG A 156 4.56 14.17 -13.10
C ARG A 156 3.97 13.52 -11.87
N PRO A 157 3.72 12.19 -11.92
CA PRO A 157 3.33 11.44 -10.75
C PRO A 157 4.47 11.33 -9.72
N SER A 158 4.09 11.16 -8.46
CA SER A 158 4.98 10.78 -7.38
C SER A 158 4.69 9.34 -6.97
N ALA A 159 5.75 8.55 -6.79
CA ALA A 159 5.64 7.20 -6.28
C ALA A 159 5.65 7.21 -4.74
N VAL A 160 4.65 6.57 -4.15
CA VAL A 160 4.53 6.41 -2.70
C VAL A 160 4.43 4.92 -2.38
N VAL A 161 5.19 4.46 -1.38
CA VAL A 161 5.18 3.07 -0.95
C VAL A 161 4.73 2.98 0.50
N ARG A 162 3.94 1.96 0.78
CA ARG A 162 3.60 1.53 2.15
C ARG A 162 3.82 0.03 2.24
N SER A 163 4.04 -0.46 3.45
CA SER A 163 4.16 -1.89 3.69
C SER A 163 3.54 -2.28 5.01
N VAL A 164 3.15 -3.53 5.10
CA VAL A 164 2.72 -4.17 6.34
C VAL A 164 3.20 -5.62 6.34
N LEU A 165 3.80 -6.03 7.43
CA LEU A 165 4.05 -7.42 7.76
C LEU A 165 3.19 -7.73 8.98
N LEU A 166 2.29 -8.71 8.87
CA LEU A 166 1.38 -9.13 9.93
C LEU A 166 1.75 -10.52 10.42
N ASP A 167 1.77 -10.66 11.73
CA ASP A 167 1.74 -11.96 12.38
C ASP A 167 0.27 -12.44 12.40
N LEU A 168 0.00 -13.60 11.81
CA LEU A 168 -1.36 -14.12 11.66
C LEU A 168 -1.93 -14.72 12.95
N GLU A 169 -1.07 -15.06 13.91
CA GLU A 169 -1.50 -15.57 15.20
C GLU A 169 -1.94 -14.44 16.14
N THR A 170 -1.12 -13.37 16.20
CA THR A 170 -1.40 -12.23 17.08
C THR A 170 -2.23 -11.14 16.42
N SER A 171 -2.29 -11.10 15.10
CA SER A 171 -2.87 -10.02 14.26
C SER A 171 -2.15 -8.68 14.42
N GLU A 172 -0.93 -8.68 14.93
CA GLU A 172 -0.15 -7.47 15.16
C GLU A 172 0.84 -7.22 14.02
N PRO A 173 1.13 -5.94 13.71
CA PRO A 173 2.19 -5.61 12.78
C PRO A 173 3.56 -5.96 13.36
N VAL A 174 4.41 -6.54 12.51
CA VAL A 174 5.81 -6.84 12.84
C VAL A 174 6.68 -5.73 12.29
N ALA A 175 7.51 -5.12 13.14
CA ALA A 175 8.50 -4.13 12.71
C ALA A 175 9.78 -4.81 12.22
N ILE A 176 10.56 -4.11 11.37
CA ILE A 176 11.79 -4.70 10.82
C ILE A 176 12.79 -5.11 11.91
N GLY A 177 12.85 -4.37 13.01
CA GLY A 177 13.73 -4.70 14.15
C GLY A 177 13.38 -6.04 14.81
N ASP A 178 12.11 -6.46 14.76
CA ASP A 178 11.62 -7.70 15.38
C ASP A 178 12.08 -8.96 14.62
N LEU A 179 12.63 -8.78 13.41
CA LEU A 179 13.18 -9.87 12.62
C LEU A 179 14.55 -10.33 13.10
N PHE A 180 15.23 -9.50 13.87
CA PHE A 180 16.67 -9.65 14.16
C PHE A 180 16.94 -9.89 15.64
N LEU A 181 18.05 -10.56 15.91
CA LEU A 181 18.57 -10.74 17.26
C LEU A 181 18.80 -9.37 17.92
N ALA A 182 18.33 -9.22 19.14
CA ALA A 182 18.51 -8.00 19.92
C ALA A 182 20.01 -7.64 20.06
N GLY A 183 20.35 -6.40 19.73
CA GLY A 183 21.74 -5.90 19.80
C GLY A 183 22.66 -6.41 18.69
N SER A 184 22.15 -7.15 17.70
CA SER A 184 22.93 -7.50 16.53
C SER A 184 23.17 -6.27 15.63
N PRO A 185 24.28 -6.24 14.86
CA PRO A 185 24.58 -5.14 13.93
C PRO A 185 23.80 -5.29 12.61
N TRP A 186 22.50 -5.65 12.70
CA TRP A 186 21.69 -5.86 11.50
C TRP A 186 21.52 -4.59 10.65
N PRO A 187 21.40 -3.37 11.24
CA PRO A 187 21.17 -2.19 10.41
C PRO A 187 22.35 -1.89 9.48
N GLU A 188 23.58 -2.07 9.99
CA GLU A 188 24.81 -1.88 9.23
C GLU A 188 24.94 -2.91 8.10
N THR A 189 24.62 -4.18 8.40
CA THR A 189 24.69 -5.24 7.41
C THR A 189 23.60 -5.08 6.35
N VAL A 190 22.38 -4.74 6.75
CA VAL A 190 21.26 -4.49 5.84
C VAL A 190 21.56 -3.28 4.94
N ALA A 191 22.10 -2.18 5.50
CA ALA A 191 22.52 -1.01 4.74
C ALA A 191 23.57 -1.36 3.68
N PHE A 192 24.57 -2.13 4.05
CA PHE A 192 25.63 -2.57 3.13
C PHE A 192 25.08 -3.45 2.00
N LEU A 193 24.29 -4.46 2.32
CA LEU A 193 23.72 -5.39 1.34
C LEU A 193 22.72 -4.70 0.40
N ALA A 194 21.86 -3.82 0.94
CA ALA A 194 20.92 -3.04 0.14
C ALA A 194 21.66 -2.13 -0.85
N ARG A 195 22.73 -1.49 -0.41
CA ARG A 195 23.57 -0.67 -1.29
C ARG A 195 24.19 -1.49 -2.42
N GLN A 196 24.73 -2.66 -2.10
CA GLN A 196 25.31 -3.55 -3.12
C GLN A 196 24.28 -3.95 -4.17
N ASP A 197 23.09 -4.37 -3.74
CA ASP A 197 22.02 -4.78 -4.65
C ASP A 197 21.55 -3.61 -5.53
N LEU A 198 21.29 -2.44 -4.94
CA LEU A 198 20.88 -1.25 -5.68
C LEU A 198 21.93 -0.82 -6.70
N GLN A 199 23.21 -0.79 -6.30
CA GLN A 199 24.31 -0.40 -7.21
C GLN A 199 24.48 -1.40 -8.36
N ALA A 200 24.29 -2.68 -8.09
CA ALA A 200 24.36 -3.72 -9.13
C ALA A 200 23.24 -3.57 -10.19
N ARG A 201 22.04 -3.17 -9.76
CA ARG A 201 20.87 -3.05 -10.64
C ARG A 201 20.72 -1.68 -11.30
N LEU A 202 21.02 -0.62 -10.57
CA LEU A 202 20.78 0.75 -11.01
C LEU A 202 22.06 1.47 -11.48
N GLY A 203 23.21 0.91 -11.18
CA GLY A 203 24.53 1.52 -11.39
C GLY A 203 24.99 2.34 -10.17
N ALA A 204 26.29 2.29 -9.90
CA ALA A 204 26.88 2.94 -8.72
C ALA A 204 26.63 4.46 -8.64
N GLY A 205 26.60 5.14 -9.80
CA GLY A 205 26.36 6.60 -9.84
C GLY A 205 24.89 7.00 -9.64
N ALA A 206 23.94 6.06 -9.65
CA ALA A 206 22.53 6.34 -9.46
C ALA A 206 22.09 6.27 -7.99
N VAL A 207 22.92 5.64 -7.14
CA VAL A 207 22.61 5.41 -5.72
C VAL A 207 23.37 6.41 -4.87
N TRP A 208 22.64 7.13 -4.03
CA TRP A 208 23.24 8.07 -3.09
C TRP A 208 23.64 7.38 -1.80
N ASP A 209 24.77 7.74 -1.25
CA ASP A 209 25.23 7.23 0.06
C ASP A 209 24.45 7.86 1.21
N GLU A 210 24.16 9.16 1.07
CA GLU A 210 23.36 9.94 2.02
C GLU A 210 22.07 10.40 1.32
N GLY A 211 21.00 10.46 2.07
CA GLY A 211 19.72 10.97 1.55
C GLY A 211 19.81 12.45 1.18
N ALA A 212 18.94 12.92 0.31
CA ALA A 212 18.86 14.32 -0.05
C ALA A 212 18.30 15.16 1.10
N GLY A 213 19.15 15.99 1.73
CA GLY A 213 18.77 16.83 2.87
C GLY A 213 18.41 16.01 4.12
N ASP A 214 17.31 16.38 4.80
CA ASP A 214 16.82 15.71 6.02
C ASP A 214 16.07 14.39 5.74
N ARG A 215 16.16 13.87 4.51
CA ARG A 215 15.52 12.61 4.13
C ARG A 215 16.36 11.43 4.56
N TYR A 216 15.68 10.33 4.80
CA TYR A 216 16.29 9.04 5.05
C TYR A 216 17.20 8.66 3.87
N GLY A 217 18.26 7.93 4.15
CA GLY A 217 19.21 7.44 3.15
C GLY A 217 19.38 5.93 3.20
N LEU A 218 20.60 5.48 2.93
CA LEU A 218 21.06 4.10 3.13
C LEU A 218 21.92 3.94 4.38
N GLY A 219 21.88 4.91 5.31
CA GLY A 219 22.57 4.80 6.59
C GLY A 219 21.98 3.69 7.46
N PRO A 220 22.72 3.26 8.51
CA PRO A 220 22.33 2.13 9.36
C PRO A 220 21.25 2.48 10.38
N GLU A 221 20.51 3.56 10.19
CA GLU A 221 19.35 3.89 11.02
C GLU A 221 18.18 3.00 10.66
N SER A 222 17.61 2.31 11.65
CA SER A 222 16.49 1.38 11.43
C SER A 222 15.29 2.01 10.73
N GLY A 223 15.06 3.30 10.92
CA GLY A 223 14.01 4.06 10.25
C GLY A 223 14.16 4.13 8.72
N ASN A 224 15.38 3.95 8.20
CA ASN A 224 15.64 3.91 6.76
C ASN A 224 15.06 2.65 6.09
N PHE A 225 14.82 1.60 6.85
CA PHE A 225 14.36 0.30 6.37
C PHE A 225 12.92 -0.03 6.81
N ARG A 226 12.15 0.98 7.23
CA ARG A 226 10.78 0.79 7.73
C ARG A 226 9.81 0.27 6.68
N LEU A 227 10.09 0.49 5.40
CA LEU A 227 9.30 -0.01 4.29
C LEU A 227 9.92 -1.31 3.78
N PHE A 228 9.34 -2.41 4.15
CA PHE A 228 9.87 -3.72 3.79
C PHE A 228 8.76 -4.75 3.57
N GLY A 229 9.11 -5.78 2.84
CA GLY A 229 8.34 -7.00 2.72
C GLY A 229 9.24 -8.20 2.94
N VAL A 230 8.65 -9.36 3.11
CA VAL A 230 9.37 -10.63 3.22
C VAL A 230 8.81 -11.62 2.21
N THR A 231 9.68 -12.39 1.59
CA THR A 231 9.34 -13.55 0.77
C THR A 231 9.93 -14.81 1.43
N THR A 232 9.67 -15.97 0.88
CA THR A 232 10.29 -17.21 1.34
C THR A 232 11.82 -17.22 1.23
N GLU A 233 12.40 -16.36 0.37
CA GLU A 233 13.83 -16.36 0.07
C GLU A 233 14.55 -15.08 0.45
N HIS A 234 13.82 -13.96 0.57
CA HIS A 234 14.42 -12.62 0.66
C HIS A 234 13.71 -11.72 1.65
N LEU A 235 14.48 -10.84 2.26
CA LEU A 235 14.03 -9.54 2.77
C LEU A 235 13.98 -8.57 1.60
N VAL A 236 12.84 -7.94 1.37
CA VAL A 236 12.60 -6.94 0.33
C VAL A 236 12.51 -5.58 0.98
N LEU A 237 13.43 -4.68 0.67
CA LEU A 237 13.40 -3.30 1.16
C LEU A 237 12.85 -2.39 0.08
N ARG A 238 11.97 -1.47 0.47
CA ARG A 238 11.45 -0.44 -0.41
C ARG A 238 11.90 0.93 0.10
N PHE A 239 12.23 1.80 -0.84
CA PHE A 239 12.70 3.14 -0.52
C PHE A 239 11.73 4.16 -1.10
N GLU A 240 11.50 5.25 -0.35
CA GLU A 240 10.69 6.34 -0.87
C GLU A 240 11.38 7.03 -2.04
N GLN A 241 10.59 7.66 -2.89
CA GLN A 241 11.12 8.48 -3.97
C GLN A 241 12.08 9.55 -3.40
N TYR A 242 13.24 9.70 -3.99
CA TYR A 242 14.37 10.55 -3.52
C TYR A 242 15.06 10.08 -2.24
N GLN A 243 14.73 8.93 -1.67
CA GLN A 243 15.42 8.46 -0.47
C GLN A 243 16.86 8.01 -0.77
N VAL A 244 17.06 7.24 -1.86
CA VAL A 244 18.34 6.59 -2.16
C VAL A 244 18.89 6.96 -3.55
N GLY A 245 18.27 7.89 -4.26
CA GLY A 245 18.68 8.32 -5.59
C GLY A 245 17.73 9.35 -6.19
N PRO A 246 17.98 9.80 -7.44
CA PRO A 246 17.15 10.79 -8.10
C PRO A 246 15.70 10.29 -8.27
N GLY A 247 14.75 11.24 -8.24
CA GLY A 247 13.31 10.94 -8.31
C GLY A 247 12.87 10.17 -9.56
N ALA A 248 13.67 10.17 -10.61
CA ALA A 248 13.43 9.36 -11.81
C ALA A 248 13.50 7.84 -11.55
N LEU A 249 14.09 7.42 -10.44
CA LEU A 249 14.10 6.01 -10.02
C LEU A 249 12.76 5.57 -9.43
N GLY A 250 11.85 6.50 -9.15
CA GLY A 250 10.61 6.21 -8.45
C GLY A 250 10.84 5.75 -7.02
N ALA A 251 10.27 4.62 -6.65
CA ALA A 251 10.45 3.97 -5.36
C ALA A 251 11.32 2.70 -5.52
N PRO A 252 12.65 2.81 -5.40
CA PRO A 252 13.54 1.68 -5.63
C PRO A 252 13.34 0.55 -4.62
N GLU A 253 13.75 -0.65 -5.04
CA GLU A 253 13.69 -1.86 -4.24
C GLU A 253 15.06 -2.49 -4.12
N ALA A 254 15.43 -3.00 -2.93
CA ALA A 254 16.56 -3.87 -2.72
C ALA A 254 16.12 -5.23 -2.19
N THR A 255 16.78 -6.29 -2.67
CA THR A 255 16.48 -7.67 -2.30
C THR A 255 17.69 -8.29 -1.60
N ILE A 256 17.50 -8.79 -0.39
CA ILE A 256 18.56 -9.38 0.43
C ILE A 256 18.18 -10.83 0.74
N PRO A 257 18.96 -11.84 0.26
CA PRO A 257 18.68 -13.24 0.56
C PRO A 257 18.78 -13.52 2.06
N TRP A 258 17.89 -14.34 2.61
CA TRP A 258 17.96 -14.77 4.01
C TRP A 258 19.30 -15.43 4.35
N SER A 259 19.91 -16.12 3.39
CA SER A 259 21.24 -16.73 3.56
C SER A 259 22.34 -15.72 3.90
N SER A 260 22.20 -14.45 3.49
CA SER A 260 23.13 -13.37 3.81
C SER A 260 22.89 -12.75 5.19
N LEU A 261 21.79 -13.10 5.85
CA LEU A 261 21.37 -12.59 7.14
C LEU A 261 21.42 -13.64 8.26
N VAL A 262 21.91 -14.85 7.94
CA VAL A 262 22.11 -15.92 8.92
C VAL A 262 23.02 -15.41 10.05
N GLY A 263 22.61 -15.66 11.30
CA GLY A 263 23.29 -15.17 12.51
C GLY A 263 22.92 -13.74 12.94
N LEU A 264 22.17 -13.01 12.12
CA LEU A 264 21.58 -11.72 12.50
C LEU A 264 20.07 -11.85 12.74
N VAL A 265 19.38 -12.64 11.91
CA VAL A 265 17.95 -12.94 12.09
C VAL A 265 17.75 -13.80 13.33
N ASP A 266 16.73 -13.47 14.12
CA ASP A 266 16.33 -14.29 15.27
C ASP A 266 15.68 -15.59 14.77
N PRO A 267 16.31 -16.77 15.01
CA PRO A 267 15.72 -18.04 14.58
C PRO A 267 14.42 -18.38 15.32
N GLY A 268 14.18 -17.80 16.48
CA GLY A 268 12.92 -17.90 17.23
C GLY A 268 11.92 -16.79 16.91
N GLY A 269 12.34 -15.82 16.12
CA GLY A 269 11.52 -14.65 15.73
C GLY A 269 10.53 -14.95 14.61
N PRO A 270 9.83 -13.90 14.13
CA PRO A 270 8.74 -14.04 13.15
C PRO A 270 9.15 -14.75 11.86
N VAL A 271 10.34 -14.45 11.34
CA VAL A 271 10.86 -14.98 10.07
C VAL A 271 11.87 -16.11 10.23
N GLY A 272 12.09 -16.61 11.46
CA GLY A 272 13.09 -17.66 11.72
C GLY A 272 12.88 -18.93 10.92
N HIS A 273 11.61 -19.25 10.59
CA HIS A 273 11.24 -20.41 9.76
C HIS A 273 11.58 -20.26 8.27
N LEU A 274 11.94 -19.03 7.81
CA LEU A 274 12.36 -18.75 6.44
C LEU A 274 13.88 -18.88 6.24
N LEU A 275 14.64 -19.07 7.33
CA LEU A 275 16.08 -19.27 7.26
C LEU A 275 16.41 -20.61 6.55
N PRO A 276 17.46 -20.65 5.72
CA PRO A 276 17.87 -21.86 5.01
C PRO A 276 18.40 -22.96 5.93
#